data_6e512a4457e13a2178d87b2235e91297
#
_entry.id   6e512a4457e13a2178d87b2235e91297
#
_cell.length_a   1.000
_cell.length_b   1.000
_cell.length_c   1.000
_cell.angle_alpha   90.00
_cell.angle_beta   90.00
_cell.angle_gamma   90.00
#
_symmetry.space_group_name_H-M   'P 1'
#
loop_
_entity.id
_entity.type
_entity.pdbx_description
1 polymer ?
#
loop_
_entity_poly.entity_id
_entity_poly.type
_entity_poly.pdbx_seq_one_letter_code
_entity_poly.pdbx_strand_id
1 'polypeptide(L)'
;MLPATLGLRQNLRQFILLVIVNAFVGGMIGLERSILPLIAEQEFHLAATSAVLSFIVVFGIVKAITNYFTGTLANRFGRRKLLITGWIIAIPVPFLLMSADQWTWIVVANILLGLNQGLAWSATVVMKIDLVGERQRGFAMGLNEFAGYLAVALVAFLTGYIASHYGIRPYPFYI
;
A
#
# COMPACT_ATOMS: atom_id res chain seq x y z
N MET A 1 16.43 -27.86 -13.24
CA MET A 1 16.52 -26.62 -12.47
C MET A 1 17.26 -26.93 -11.17
N LEU A 2 18.36 -26.24 -10.88
CA LEU A 2 19.03 -26.41 -9.58
C LEU A 2 18.06 -25.99 -8.48
N PRO A 3 17.99 -26.72 -7.35
CA PRO A 3 17.12 -26.32 -6.24
C PRO A 3 17.54 -24.92 -5.77
N ALA A 4 16.56 -24.02 -5.62
CA ALA A 4 16.81 -22.68 -5.10
C ALA A 4 17.43 -22.81 -3.71
N THR A 5 18.62 -22.24 -3.51
CA THR A 5 19.25 -22.21 -2.19
C THR A 5 18.47 -21.24 -1.32
N LEU A 6 17.75 -21.78 -0.31
CA LEU A 6 16.99 -20.99 0.64
C LEU A 6 17.94 -20.29 1.63
N GLY A 7 17.59 -19.09 2.03
CA GLY A 7 18.29 -18.35 3.06
C GLY A 7 18.44 -16.87 2.76
N LEU A 8 18.49 -16.07 3.82
CA LEU A 8 18.57 -14.60 3.70
C LEU A 8 19.88 -14.16 3.01
N ARG A 9 21.01 -14.72 3.41
CA ARG A 9 22.34 -14.34 2.85
C ARG A 9 22.43 -14.68 1.37
N GLN A 10 21.91 -15.85 0.99
CA GLN A 10 21.94 -16.34 -0.39
C GLN A 10 21.07 -15.50 -1.33
N ASN A 11 19.99 -14.93 -0.79
CA ASN A 11 18.98 -14.18 -1.56
C ASN A 11 18.90 -12.71 -1.14
N LEU A 12 19.95 -12.16 -0.50
CA LEU A 12 19.90 -10.84 0.14
C LEU A 12 19.49 -9.71 -0.83
N ARG A 13 20.00 -9.72 -2.05
CA ARG A 13 19.67 -8.71 -3.06
C ARG A 13 18.19 -8.69 -3.41
N GLN A 14 17.60 -9.87 -3.65
CA GLN A 14 16.19 -10.00 -3.97
C GLN A 14 15.32 -9.67 -2.75
N PHE A 15 15.76 -10.07 -1.56
CA PHE A 15 15.07 -9.77 -0.32
C PHE A 15 15.00 -8.26 -0.06
N ILE A 16 16.13 -7.53 -0.17
CA ILE A 16 16.17 -6.07 -0.02
C ILE A 16 15.27 -5.40 -1.06
N LEU A 17 15.30 -5.84 -2.32
CA LEU A 17 14.42 -5.30 -3.36
C LEU A 17 12.94 -5.44 -2.96
N LEU A 18 12.53 -6.60 -2.44
CA LEU A 18 11.15 -6.81 -1.98
C LEU A 18 10.80 -6.00 -0.74
N VAL A 19 11.76 -5.70 0.14
CA VAL A 19 11.57 -4.79 1.27
C VAL A 19 11.33 -3.37 0.77
N ILE A 20 12.12 -2.89 -0.19
CA ILE A 20 11.96 -1.57 -0.81
C ILE A 20 10.60 -1.48 -1.52
N VAL A 21 10.26 -2.48 -2.33
CA VAL A 21 8.93 -2.53 -3.00
C VAL A 21 7.80 -2.47 -1.98
N ASN A 22 7.92 -3.18 -0.86
CA ASN A 22 6.91 -3.13 0.21
C ASN A 22 6.85 -1.76 0.91
N ALA A 23 7.98 -1.09 1.06
CA ALA A 23 7.99 0.29 1.57
C ALA A 23 7.21 1.24 0.65
N PHE A 24 7.36 1.12 -0.68
CA PHE A 24 6.53 1.89 -1.62
C PHE A 24 5.04 1.52 -1.53
N VAL A 25 4.71 0.24 -1.32
CA VAL A 25 3.32 -0.18 -1.09
C VAL A 25 2.77 0.48 0.18
N GLY A 26 3.55 0.55 1.26
CA GLY A 26 3.20 1.28 2.48
C GLY A 26 3.08 2.79 2.23
N GLY A 27 4.00 3.37 1.47
CA GLY A 27 3.98 4.78 1.08
C GLY A 27 2.67 5.21 0.43
N MET A 28 2.08 4.36 -0.41
CA MET A 28 0.76 4.63 -1.01
C MET A 28 -0.36 4.86 0.03
N ILE A 29 -0.33 4.16 1.17
CA ILE A 29 -1.25 4.44 2.27
C ILE A 29 -0.89 5.79 2.93
N GLY A 30 0.40 6.03 3.12
CA GLY A 30 0.90 7.26 3.74
C GLY A 30 0.48 8.52 3.00
N LEU A 31 0.40 8.46 1.65
CA LEU A 31 0.01 9.60 0.80
C LEU A 31 -1.30 10.26 1.24
N GLU A 32 -2.26 9.50 1.72
CA GLU A 32 -3.59 10.01 2.00
C GLU A 32 -3.91 10.18 3.50
N ARG A 33 -3.21 9.43 4.39
CA ARG A 33 -3.58 9.30 5.80
C ARG A 33 -3.69 10.62 6.56
N SER A 34 -2.78 11.55 6.31
CA SER A 34 -2.74 12.84 7.01
C SER A 34 -3.63 13.90 6.37
N ILE A 35 -3.92 13.79 5.08
CA ILE A 35 -4.53 14.88 4.31
C ILE A 35 -5.99 14.64 3.91
N LEU A 36 -6.46 13.39 3.76
CA LEU A 36 -7.87 13.15 3.39
C LEU A 36 -8.88 13.73 4.38
N PRO A 37 -8.67 13.68 5.71
CA PRO A 37 -9.56 14.37 6.64
C PRO A 37 -9.63 15.88 6.42
N LEU A 38 -8.49 16.51 6.09
CA LEU A 38 -8.43 17.94 5.80
C LEU A 38 -9.13 18.29 4.48
N ILE A 39 -8.93 17.47 3.44
CA ILE A 39 -9.62 17.62 2.15
C ILE A 39 -11.14 17.50 2.35
N ALA A 40 -11.59 16.53 3.14
CA ALA A 40 -13.00 16.33 3.45
C ALA A 40 -13.63 17.57 4.09
N GLU A 41 -12.96 18.14 5.07
CA GLU A 41 -13.46 19.30 5.81
C GLU A 41 -13.38 20.60 4.98
N GLN A 42 -12.21 20.87 4.36
CA GLN A 42 -11.95 22.14 3.71
C GLN A 42 -12.55 22.27 2.30
N GLU A 43 -12.59 21.18 1.53
CA GLU A 43 -13.04 21.23 0.14
C GLU A 43 -14.43 20.62 -0.08
N PHE A 44 -14.77 19.57 0.67
CA PHE A 44 -16.06 18.89 0.52
C PHE A 44 -17.06 19.25 1.62
N HIS A 45 -16.66 20.04 2.62
CA HIS A 45 -17.52 20.44 3.75
C HIS A 45 -18.17 19.26 4.48
N LEU A 46 -17.48 18.13 4.50
CA LEU A 46 -17.92 16.92 5.19
C LEU A 46 -17.36 16.92 6.60
N ALA A 47 -18.16 16.47 7.58
CA ALA A 47 -17.63 16.23 8.91
C ALA A 47 -16.47 15.23 8.84
N ALA A 48 -15.31 15.60 9.39
CA ALA A 48 -14.09 14.78 9.34
C ALA A 48 -14.33 13.33 9.78
N THR A 49 -15.15 13.12 10.82
CA THR A 49 -15.52 11.78 11.30
C THR A 49 -16.23 10.94 10.24
N SER A 50 -17.24 11.50 9.55
CA SER A 50 -17.98 10.78 8.51
C SER A 50 -17.11 10.45 7.29
N ALA A 51 -16.23 11.38 6.91
CA ALA A 51 -15.26 11.19 5.85
C ALA A 51 -14.26 10.08 6.21
N VAL A 52 -13.67 10.14 7.40
CA VAL A 52 -12.73 9.12 7.90
C VAL A 52 -13.37 7.74 7.93
N LEU A 53 -14.60 7.63 8.42
CA LEU A 53 -15.32 6.35 8.43
C LEU A 53 -15.53 5.82 7.01
N SER A 54 -15.92 6.67 6.05
CA SER A 54 -16.22 6.23 4.69
C SER A 54 -15.00 5.63 3.98
N PHE A 55 -13.86 6.31 3.93
CA PHE A 55 -12.70 5.83 3.18
C PHE A 55 -11.92 4.73 3.91
N ILE A 56 -11.77 4.81 5.26
CA ILE A 56 -11.06 3.77 6.02
C ILE A 56 -11.82 2.46 6.01
N VAL A 57 -13.14 2.49 6.21
CA VAL A 57 -13.97 1.27 6.20
C VAL A 57 -13.97 0.62 4.83
N VAL A 58 -14.16 1.40 3.77
CA VAL A 58 -14.12 0.88 2.39
C VAL A 58 -12.76 0.27 2.08
N PHE A 59 -11.67 1.00 2.33
CA PHE A 59 -10.31 0.50 2.17
C PHE A 59 -10.09 -0.81 2.95
N GLY A 60 -10.48 -0.84 4.23
CA GLY A 60 -10.28 -2.01 5.10
C GLY A 60 -11.04 -3.24 4.62
N ILE A 61 -12.31 -3.09 4.23
CA ILE A 61 -13.14 -4.18 3.71
C ILE A 61 -12.55 -4.73 2.41
N VAL A 62 -12.23 -3.85 1.45
CA VAL A 62 -11.66 -4.26 0.17
C VAL A 62 -10.31 -4.96 0.35
N LYS A 63 -9.43 -4.40 1.19
CA LYS A 63 -8.15 -5.02 1.54
C LYS A 63 -8.34 -6.40 2.18
N ALA A 64 -9.28 -6.55 3.12
CA ALA A 64 -9.55 -7.81 3.79
C ALA A 64 -10.03 -8.89 2.81
N ILE A 65 -11.01 -8.56 1.97
CA ILE A 65 -11.54 -9.47 0.93
C ILE A 65 -10.42 -9.86 -0.03
N THR A 66 -9.63 -8.89 -0.51
CA THR A 66 -8.53 -9.13 -1.43
C THR A 66 -7.46 -10.03 -0.80
N ASN A 67 -7.07 -9.77 0.45
CA ASN A 67 -6.12 -10.61 1.19
C ASN A 67 -6.59 -12.06 1.29
N TYR A 68 -7.88 -12.26 1.58
CA TYR A 68 -8.45 -13.62 1.68
C TYR A 68 -8.24 -14.41 0.38
N PHE A 69 -8.42 -13.79 -0.77
CA PHE A 69 -8.25 -14.46 -2.06
C PHE A 69 -6.81 -14.49 -2.57
N THR A 70 -5.92 -13.63 -2.07
CA THR A 70 -4.55 -13.46 -2.58
C THR A 70 -3.74 -14.76 -2.50
N GLY A 71 -3.90 -15.57 -1.46
CA GLY A 71 -3.22 -16.86 -1.34
C GLY A 71 -3.57 -17.81 -2.51
N THR A 72 -4.86 -17.97 -2.80
CA THR A 72 -5.35 -18.81 -3.91
C THR A 72 -4.93 -18.24 -5.26
N LEU A 73 -5.04 -16.93 -5.44
CA LEU A 73 -4.62 -16.22 -6.66
C LEU A 73 -3.11 -16.36 -6.89
N ALA A 74 -2.30 -16.29 -5.82
CA ALA A 74 -0.84 -16.44 -5.89
C ALA A 74 -0.44 -17.84 -6.37
N ASN A 75 -1.16 -18.87 -5.94
CA ASN A 75 -0.91 -20.23 -6.38
C ASN A 75 -1.34 -20.45 -7.85
N ARG A 76 -2.41 -19.79 -8.30
CA ARG A 76 -2.95 -19.93 -9.66
C ARG A 76 -2.20 -19.11 -10.71
N PHE A 77 -1.91 -17.85 -10.42
CA PHE A 77 -1.36 -16.88 -11.38
C PHE A 77 0.13 -16.58 -11.15
N GLY A 78 0.65 -16.94 -9.99
CA GLY A 78 2.01 -16.64 -9.57
C GLY A 78 2.15 -15.27 -8.87
N ARG A 79 3.03 -15.21 -7.88
CA ARG A 79 3.22 -14.06 -6.97
C ARG A 79 3.67 -12.79 -7.70
N ARG A 80 4.54 -12.94 -8.70
CA ARG A 80 5.03 -11.79 -9.51
C ARG A 80 3.91 -11.09 -10.28
N LYS A 81 2.99 -11.87 -10.87
CA LYS A 81 1.86 -11.29 -11.61
C LYS A 81 0.93 -10.54 -10.68
N LEU A 82 0.66 -11.09 -9.48
CA LEU A 82 -0.17 -10.41 -8.49
C LEU A 82 0.44 -9.08 -8.04
N LEU A 83 1.75 -9.07 -7.78
CA LEU A 83 2.47 -7.85 -7.42
C LEU A 83 2.35 -6.79 -8.51
N ILE A 84 2.58 -7.16 -9.77
CA ILE A 84 2.46 -6.26 -10.92
C ILE A 84 1.01 -5.76 -11.09
N THR A 85 0.03 -6.66 -11.00
CA THR A 85 -1.39 -6.29 -11.09
C THR A 85 -1.78 -5.32 -9.99
N GLY A 86 -1.33 -5.56 -8.74
CA GLY A 86 -1.55 -4.63 -7.64
C GLY A 86 -1.00 -3.23 -7.95
N TRP A 87 0.20 -3.12 -8.52
CA TRP A 87 0.77 -1.83 -8.90
C TRP A 87 0.03 -1.16 -10.06
N ILE A 88 -0.40 -1.91 -11.08
CA ILE A 88 -1.20 -1.35 -12.18
C ILE A 88 -2.50 -0.74 -11.65
N ILE A 89 -3.17 -1.42 -10.70
CA ILE A 89 -4.37 -0.92 -10.04
C ILE A 89 -4.09 0.35 -9.20
N ALA A 90 -2.88 0.49 -8.65
CA ALA A 90 -2.49 1.64 -7.85
C ALA A 90 -2.21 2.91 -8.67
N ILE A 91 -1.80 2.78 -9.93
CA ILE A 91 -1.42 3.92 -10.77
C ILE A 91 -2.45 5.06 -10.77
N PRO A 92 -3.76 4.82 -10.94
CA PRO A 92 -4.75 5.90 -10.96
C PRO A 92 -5.01 6.54 -9.58
N VAL A 93 -4.62 5.92 -8.47
CA VAL A 93 -4.96 6.38 -7.12
C VAL A 93 -4.53 7.83 -6.86
N PRO A 94 -3.23 8.21 -6.98
CA PRO A 94 -2.82 9.58 -6.72
C PRO A 94 -3.50 10.59 -7.66
N PHE A 95 -3.75 10.23 -8.91
CA PHE A 95 -4.43 11.09 -9.86
C PHE A 95 -5.89 11.34 -9.47
N LEU A 96 -6.60 10.29 -9.03
CA LEU A 96 -7.97 10.43 -8.52
C LEU A 96 -8.01 11.32 -7.29
N LEU A 97 -7.06 11.16 -6.36
CA LEU A 97 -6.99 11.98 -5.16
C LEU A 97 -6.68 13.46 -5.47
N MET A 98 -5.81 13.72 -6.47
CA MET A 98 -5.48 15.08 -6.91
C MET A 98 -6.64 15.80 -7.58
N SER A 99 -7.40 15.08 -8.41
CA SER A 99 -8.41 15.67 -9.31
C SER A 99 -9.86 15.43 -8.88
N ALA A 100 -10.10 14.80 -7.72
CA ALA A 100 -11.44 14.53 -7.23
C ALA A 100 -12.27 15.82 -7.06
N ASP A 101 -13.35 15.92 -7.77
CA ASP A 101 -14.36 16.97 -7.67
C ASP A 101 -15.54 16.57 -6.77
N GLN A 102 -15.64 15.29 -6.43
CA GLN A 102 -16.65 14.72 -5.54
C GLN A 102 -16.00 13.70 -4.60
N TRP A 103 -16.52 13.61 -3.38
CA TRP A 103 -16.05 12.64 -2.39
C TRP A 103 -16.11 11.18 -2.86
N THR A 104 -17.03 10.87 -3.76
CA THR A 104 -17.15 9.54 -4.37
C THR A 104 -15.85 9.10 -5.05
N TRP A 105 -15.11 10.00 -5.71
CA TRP A 105 -13.82 9.67 -6.32
C TRP A 105 -12.74 9.32 -5.29
N ILE A 106 -12.77 9.96 -4.12
CA ILE A 106 -11.90 9.60 -2.99
C ILE A 106 -12.21 8.17 -2.52
N VAL A 107 -13.49 7.82 -2.41
CA VAL A 107 -13.92 6.46 -2.05
C VAL A 107 -13.49 5.45 -3.11
N VAL A 108 -13.63 5.76 -4.41
CA VAL A 108 -13.15 4.91 -5.52
C VAL A 108 -11.63 4.73 -5.45
N ALA A 109 -10.87 5.79 -5.20
CA ALA A 109 -9.42 5.71 -5.01
C ALA A 109 -9.06 4.75 -3.87
N ASN A 110 -9.81 4.78 -2.76
CA ASN A 110 -9.62 3.89 -1.62
C ASN A 110 -10.01 2.42 -1.89
N ILE A 111 -10.98 2.17 -2.76
CA ILE A 111 -11.24 0.82 -3.27
C ILE A 111 -10.02 0.29 -4.03
N LEU A 112 -9.48 1.08 -4.97
CA LEU A 112 -8.29 0.71 -5.75
C LEU A 112 -7.06 0.52 -4.86
N LEU A 113 -6.88 1.39 -3.87
CA LEU A 113 -5.81 1.27 -2.89
C LEU A 113 -5.96 0.00 -2.03
N GLY A 114 -7.18 -0.35 -1.63
CA GLY A 114 -7.47 -1.59 -0.90
C GLY A 114 -7.12 -2.84 -1.72
N LEU A 115 -7.46 -2.85 -3.02
CA LEU A 115 -7.06 -3.91 -3.96
C LEU A 115 -5.54 -3.98 -4.10
N ASN A 116 -4.87 -2.86 -4.31
CA ASN A 116 -3.41 -2.80 -4.38
C ASN A 116 -2.78 -3.39 -3.12
N GLN A 117 -3.22 -2.94 -1.95
CA GLN A 117 -2.69 -3.39 -0.67
C GLN A 117 -2.89 -4.90 -0.45
N GLY A 118 -4.06 -5.40 -0.77
CA GLY A 118 -4.36 -6.82 -0.67
C GLY A 118 -3.50 -7.69 -1.59
N LEU A 119 -3.24 -7.23 -2.81
CA LEU A 119 -2.41 -7.97 -3.77
C LEU A 119 -0.92 -7.78 -3.52
N ALA A 120 -0.44 -6.53 -3.51
CA ALA A 120 0.98 -6.22 -3.50
C ALA A 120 1.65 -6.46 -2.14
N TRP A 121 1.03 -6.02 -1.03
CA TRP A 121 1.56 -6.27 0.31
C TRP A 121 1.69 -7.76 0.58
N SER A 122 0.61 -8.53 0.37
CA SER A 122 0.61 -9.97 0.59
C SER A 122 1.57 -10.71 -0.33
N ALA A 123 1.66 -10.31 -1.60
CA ALA A 123 2.61 -10.91 -2.54
C ALA A 123 4.07 -10.71 -2.07
N THR A 124 4.44 -9.51 -1.58
CA THR A 124 5.80 -9.25 -1.08
C THR A 124 6.13 -10.05 0.17
N VAL A 125 5.15 -10.28 1.08
CA VAL A 125 5.31 -11.16 2.25
C VAL A 125 5.63 -12.58 1.79
N VAL A 126 4.77 -13.15 0.95
CA VAL A 126 4.92 -14.55 0.49
C VAL A 126 6.24 -14.74 -0.26
N MET A 127 6.59 -13.81 -1.17
CA MET A 127 7.85 -13.89 -1.91
C MET A 127 9.07 -13.86 -1.00
N LYS A 128 9.07 -13.07 0.09
CA LYS A 128 10.17 -13.03 1.05
C LYS A 128 10.26 -14.33 1.85
N ILE A 129 9.13 -14.89 2.28
CA ILE A 129 9.09 -16.19 2.96
C ILE A 129 9.69 -17.27 2.08
N ASP A 130 9.31 -17.29 0.79
CA ASP A 130 9.83 -18.26 -0.18
C ASP A 130 11.36 -18.15 -0.39
N LEU A 131 11.93 -16.95 -0.29
CA LEU A 131 13.37 -16.73 -0.43
C LEU A 131 14.17 -17.21 0.80
N VAL A 132 13.62 -17.02 2.01
CA VAL A 132 14.35 -17.32 3.24
C VAL A 132 14.08 -18.71 3.81
N GLY A 133 12.94 -19.31 3.47
CA GLY A 133 12.50 -20.59 3.96
C GLY A 133 11.94 -20.55 5.41
N GLU A 134 11.54 -21.70 5.93
CA GLU A 134 10.78 -21.80 7.19
C GLU A 134 11.54 -21.25 8.40
N ARG A 135 12.84 -21.50 8.48
CA ARG A 135 13.68 -21.10 9.65
C ARG A 135 13.71 -19.58 9.88
N GLN A 136 13.64 -18.79 8.83
CA GLN A 136 13.77 -17.32 8.89
C GLN A 136 12.48 -16.57 8.53
N ARG A 137 11.35 -17.29 8.36
CA ARG A 137 10.08 -16.68 7.95
C ARG A 137 9.59 -15.59 8.91
N GLY A 138 9.72 -15.80 10.23
CA GLY A 138 9.31 -14.81 11.23
C GLY A 138 10.07 -13.50 11.08
N PHE A 139 11.38 -13.57 10.90
CA PHE A 139 12.22 -12.40 10.63
C PHE A 139 11.81 -11.68 9.32
N ALA A 140 11.58 -12.46 8.25
CA ALA A 140 11.17 -11.91 6.97
C ALA A 140 9.83 -11.18 7.05
N MET A 141 8.86 -11.75 7.77
CA MET A 141 7.56 -11.12 8.03
C MET A 141 7.71 -9.85 8.87
N GLY A 142 8.45 -9.91 9.98
CA GLY A 142 8.69 -8.75 10.84
C GLY A 142 9.33 -7.59 10.10
N LEU A 143 10.34 -7.86 9.26
CA LEU A 143 10.98 -6.82 8.45
C LEU A 143 10.07 -6.28 7.35
N ASN A 144 9.19 -7.12 6.79
CA ASN A 144 8.16 -6.67 5.86
C ASN A 144 7.23 -5.63 6.50
N GLU A 145 6.66 -5.99 7.65
CA GLU A 145 5.75 -5.12 8.38
C GLU A 145 6.45 -3.84 8.84
N PHE A 146 7.66 -3.97 9.41
CA PHE A 146 8.45 -2.81 9.82
C PHE A 146 8.66 -1.82 8.66
N ALA A 147 9.17 -2.29 7.51
CA ALA A 147 9.43 -1.42 6.35
C ALA A 147 8.16 -0.78 5.79
N GLY A 148 7.08 -1.55 5.71
CA GLY A 148 5.79 -1.06 5.23
C GLY A 148 5.21 0.03 6.13
N TYR A 149 5.10 -0.23 7.44
CA TYR A 149 4.54 0.75 8.38
C TYR A 149 5.44 1.96 8.62
N LEU A 150 6.77 1.77 8.60
CA LEU A 150 7.70 2.90 8.63
C LEU A 150 7.48 3.82 7.44
N ALA A 151 7.32 3.25 6.23
CA ALA A 151 7.03 4.04 5.04
C ALA A 151 5.67 4.75 5.12
N VAL A 152 4.62 4.08 5.65
CA VAL A 152 3.33 4.76 5.93
C VAL A 152 3.55 6.00 6.79
N ALA A 153 4.27 5.87 7.91
CA ALA A 153 4.51 6.96 8.84
C ALA A 153 5.31 8.11 8.22
N LEU A 154 6.42 7.78 7.53
CA LEU A 154 7.29 8.78 6.89
C LEU A 154 6.57 9.52 5.78
N VAL A 155 5.85 8.82 4.91
CA VAL A 155 5.11 9.45 3.80
C VAL A 155 3.93 10.26 4.33
N ALA A 156 3.19 9.77 5.34
CA ALA A 156 2.13 10.55 5.97
C ALA A 156 2.65 11.85 6.64
N PHE A 157 3.84 11.79 7.25
CA PHE A 157 4.50 12.98 7.78
C PHE A 157 4.87 13.96 6.65
N LEU A 158 5.49 13.46 5.58
CA LEU A 158 5.90 14.29 4.43
C LEU A 158 4.70 14.94 3.74
N THR A 159 3.62 14.18 3.50
CA THR A 159 2.40 14.74 2.88
C THR A 159 1.75 15.79 3.76
N GLY A 160 1.67 15.56 5.08
CA GLY A 160 1.20 16.55 6.03
C GLY A 160 2.05 17.82 6.06
N TYR A 161 3.37 17.65 6.04
CA TYR A 161 4.32 18.79 5.97
C TYR A 161 4.15 19.59 4.68
N ILE A 162 4.08 18.93 3.52
CA ILE A 162 3.87 19.58 2.23
C ILE A 162 2.51 20.29 2.20
N ALA A 163 1.46 19.63 2.70
CA ALA A 163 0.13 20.22 2.75
C ALA A 163 0.08 21.50 3.58
N SER A 164 0.81 21.56 4.68
CA SER A 164 0.85 22.75 5.56
C SER A 164 1.58 23.94 4.95
N HIS A 165 2.49 23.74 3.99
CA HIS A 165 3.31 24.81 3.37
C HIS A 165 2.85 25.18 1.96
N TYR A 166 2.32 24.22 1.19
CA TYR A 166 2.03 24.39 -0.23
C TYR A 166 0.55 24.14 -0.58
N GLY A 167 -0.27 23.78 0.40
CA GLY A 167 -1.69 23.46 0.21
C GLY A 167 -1.97 21.95 0.13
N ILE A 168 -3.22 21.61 0.40
CA ILE A 168 -3.67 20.21 0.56
C ILE A 168 -3.76 19.44 -0.76
N ARG A 169 -3.82 20.12 -1.90
CA ARG A 169 -3.77 19.54 -3.25
C ARG A 169 -3.12 20.55 -4.21
N PRO A 170 -2.44 20.12 -5.30
CA PRO A 170 -2.06 18.74 -5.65
C PRO A 170 -0.72 18.29 -5.06
N TYR A 171 0.06 19.21 -4.48
CA TYR A 171 1.48 19.04 -4.13
C TYR A 171 1.81 17.80 -3.29
N PRO A 172 1.03 17.44 -2.24
CA PRO A 172 1.32 16.26 -1.43
C PRO A 172 1.31 14.94 -2.20
N PHE A 173 0.68 14.87 -3.36
CA PHE A 173 0.55 13.66 -4.17
C PHE A 173 1.64 13.47 -5.22
N TYR A 174 2.62 14.40 -5.30
CA TYR A 174 3.75 14.31 -6.24
C TYR A 174 4.95 13.52 -5.71
N ILE A 175 4.91 13.00 -4.47
CA ILE A 175 5.99 12.23 -3.83
C ILE A 175 5.92 10.71 -4.06
#